data_754fb1433fd8de039af0f31089adc12e
#
_entry.id   754fb1433fd8de039af0f31089adc12e
#
_cell.length_a   1.000
_cell.length_b   1.000
_cell.length_c   1.000
_cell.angle_alpha   90.00
_cell.angle_beta   90.00
_cell.angle_gamma   90.00
#
_symmetry.space_group_name_H-M   'P 1'
#
loop_
_entity.id
_entity.type
_entity.pdbx_description
1 polymer ?
#
loop_
_entity_poly.entity_id
_entity_poly.type
_entity_poly.pdbx_seq_one_letter_code
_entity_poly.pdbx_strand_id
1 'polypeptide(L)'
;LQLIPPVRGEINVTTIPLAANLSDGAHTVEIVAERGWNQWSLIGWSVGRQEDRAALDASLALLGVVGMLLTYGAIRNARQTPWGAIGHTITNLHLRLSQTTQLALTALAALVFYASAWLTWGFDIAAAYRRLGDPANVLITLAAATVFGLSPWLILTLISGAALFALILLRLDLGLMLVAFFAPFYLLPANLHYRFSSMVEMTLLMCVAAWVLRKLVDWRKAYRESGAHLSRFTIHAPRFSSLDWAVAALFIVATLSLFAASYFEFALREWRIILLEPALFYMLIRSAKLDRAAMWRIVDALVLAGALVAVIGLVQYAFNLNIITAEEGTRRLRSVYGSPNNVGLFLGRVFPIALSFALLGRGKRRAGYALALALMIAALVLSQSRGAIFLGVPAAILAIGLLAGGRWLWAALGTLALGALAAIPFLNSPRIQALFSGEGTQVFRFALWRSTLDLIREHPILGVGPDNFLYAYRGRYMLPAAWEESGLSHPHNVVLDFAARLGLLGLAAFAWIQIEFWRAALSRSTLHVTHAAEARALSIGLAASMVNFLAHGLVDAAYFVVDLAFVFMLTLALMQRLKADG
;
A
#
# COMPACT_ATOMS: atom_id res chain seq x y z
N LEU A 1 -39.42 8.59 18.72
CA LEU A 1 -38.48 9.66 18.37
C LEU A 1 -38.47 9.78 16.85
N GLN A 2 -38.86 10.93 16.32
CA GLN A 2 -38.84 11.18 14.87
C GLN A 2 -37.49 11.80 14.52
N LEU A 3 -36.61 11.01 13.90
CA LEU A 3 -35.29 11.44 13.49
C LEU A 3 -35.36 12.02 12.07
N ILE A 4 -35.81 13.26 11.96
CA ILE A 4 -35.83 14.00 10.69
C ILE A 4 -34.64 14.96 10.72
N PRO A 5 -33.70 14.93 9.76
CA PRO A 5 -32.65 15.94 9.70
C PRO A 5 -33.30 17.31 9.50
N PRO A 6 -32.88 18.36 10.24
CA PRO A 6 -33.49 19.67 10.20
C PRO A 6 -33.34 20.38 8.84
N VAL A 7 -32.37 19.96 8.04
CA VAL A 7 -32.15 20.45 6.67
C VAL A 7 -31.97 19.28 5.73
N ARG A 8 -32.73 19.28 4.63
CA ARG A 8 -32.69 18.24 3.61
C ARG A 8 -31.30 18.25 2.93
N GLY A 9 -30.54 17.18 3.11
CA GLY A 9 -29.21 17.01 2.52
C GLY A 9 -28.03 17.27 3.45
N GLU A 10 -28.24 17.64 4.71
CA GLU A 10 -27.15 17.65 5.69
C GLU A 10 -26.94 16.27 6.30
N ILE A 11 -25.66 15.84 6.39
CA ILE A 11 -25.27 14.66 7.17
C ILE A 11 -25.29 15.07 8.64
N ASN A 12 -26.34 14.74 9.35
CA ASN A 12 -26.39 14.88 10.79
C ASN A 12 -26.08 13.52 11.43
N VAL A 13 -24.83 13.32 11.84
CA VAL A 13 -24.50 12.24 12.77
C VAL A 13 -24.82 12.74 14.16
N THR A 14 -25.98 12.36 14.66
CA THR A 14 -26.42 12.75 16.00
C THR A 14 -26.41 11.49 16.85
N THR A 15 -25.69 11.54 17.98
CA THR A 15 -25.79 10.54 19.02
C THR A 15 -26.95 10.89 19.92
N ILE A 16 -27.98 10.07 19.95
CA ILE A 16 -29.17 10.29 20.77
C ILE A 16 -29.14 9.32 21.94
N PRO A 17 -29.13 9.80 23.17
CA PRO A 17 -29.28 8.94 24.31
C PRO A 17 -30.68 8.32 24.32
N LEU A 18 -30.78 7.02 24.14
CA LEU A 18 -32.06 6.29 24.16
C LEU A 18 -32.55 6.07 25.57
N ALA A 19 -31.65 5.83 26.51
CA ALA A 19 -31.93 5.71 27.94
C ALA A 19 -30.68 6.04 28.78
N ALA A 20 -30.89 6.56 29.98
CA ALA A 20 -29.85 6.81 30.96
C ALA A 20 -30.20 6.14 32.29
N ASN A 21 -29.18 5.81 33.09
CA ASN A 21 -29.34 5.20 34.43
C ASN A 21 -30.09 3.86 34.42
N LEU A 22 -29.82 3.03 33.41
CA LEU A 22 -30.33 1.67 33.38
C LEU A 22 -29.70 0.84 34.52
N SER A 23 -30.50 0.00 35.17
CA SER A 23 -29.99 -0.97 36.16
C SER A 23 -29.10 -2.01 35.49
N ASP A 24 -28.19 -2.62 36.24
CA ASP A 24 -27.37 -3.73 35.70
C ASP A 24 -28.29 -4.90 35.31
N GLY A 25 -28.28 -5.28 34.05
CA GLY A 25 -29.10 -6.36 33.52
C GLY A 25 -29.18 -6.35 31.99
N ALA A 26 -29.88 -7.33 31.45
CA ALA A 26 -30.16 -7.38 30.03
C ALA A 26 -31.28 -6.39 29.68
N HIS A 27 -31.01 -5.49 28.73
CA HIS A 27 -31.98 -4.53 28.20
C HIS A 27 -32.22 -4.79 26.74
N THR A 28 -33.49 -4.72 26.30
CA THR A 28 -33.86 -4.88 24.92
C THR A 28 -34.17 -3.50 24.31
N VAL A 29 -33.54 -3.18 23.20
CA VAL A 29 -33.83 -2.00 22.42
C VAL A 29 -34.49 -2.44 21.12
N GLU A 30 -35.75 -2.03 20.93
CA GLU A 30 -36.47 -2.26 19.69
C GLU A 30 -36.38 -1.03 18.82
N ILE A 31 -35.87 -1.20 17.58
CA ILE A 31 -35.76 -0.14 16.59
C ILE A 31 -36.67 -0.49 15.43
N VAL A 32 -37.78 0.24 15.32
CA VAL A 32 -38.74 0.08 14.22
C VAL A 32 -38.44 1.15 13.17
N ALA A 33 -38.01 0.71 12.00
CA ALA A 33 -37.84 1.58 10.84
C ALA A 33 -39.10 1.54 9.96
N GLU A 34 -39.86 2.63 9.95
CA GLU A 34 -40.98 2.78 9.04
C GLU A 34 -40.50 3.20 7.65
N ARG A 35 -41.07 2.58 6.60
CA ARG A 35 -40.77 2.95 5.21
C ARG A 35 -41.18 4.39 4.94
N GLY A 36 -40.20 5.24 4.63
CA GLY A 36 -40.42 6.63 4.22
C GLY A 36 -39.32 7.12 3.28
N TRP A 37 -39.57 8.26 2.66
CA TRP A 37 -38.62 8.91 1.72
C TRP A 37 -37.30 9.37 2.37
N ASN A 38 -37.27 9.44 3.70
CA ASN A 38 -36.08 9.80 4.48
C ASN A 38 -35.46 8.52 5.07
N GLN A 39 -34.68 7.82 4.25
CA GLN A 39 -33.91 6.69 4.74
C GLN A 39 -32.76 7.20 5.59
N TRP A 40 -32.73 6.77 6.84
CA TRP A 40 -31.60 6.98 7.73
C TRP A 40 -30.96 5.61 8.00
N SER A 41 -29.64 5.61 8.09
CA SER A 41 -28.89 4.42 8.45
C SER A 41 -28.44 4.49 9.89
N LEU A 42 -28.68 3.42 10.64
CA LEU A 42 -28.06 3.24 11.94
C LEU A 42 -26.59 2.91 11.73
N ILE A 43 -25.70 3.83 12.05
CA ILE A 43 -24.24 3.67 11.84
C ILE A 43 -23.66 2.76 12.92
N GLY A 44 -24.29 2.76 14.12
CA GLY A 44 -23.90 1.95 15.24
C GLY A 44 -24.69 2.31 16.49
N TRP A 45 -24.54 1.48 17.49
CA TRP A 45 -25.03 1.73 18.83
C TRP A 45 -23.91 1.39 19.82
N SER A 46 -23.83 2.11 20.89
CA SER A 46 -22.89 1.82 21.96
C SER A 46 -23.61 1.86 23.31
N VAL A 47 -23.34 0.88 24.12
CA VAL A 47 -23.70 0.89 25.52
C VAL A 47 -22.42 1.19 26.29
N GLY A 48 -22.37 2.32 26.95
CA GLY A 48 -21.20 2.70 27.72
C GLY A 48 -21.57 3.73 28.80
N ARG A 49 -20.82 3.76 29.88
CA ARG A 49 -20.81 4.94 30.73
C ARG A 49 -20.24 6.09 29.94
N GLN A 50 -20.96 7.19 29.90
CA GLN A 50 -20.39 8.47 29.47
C GLN A 50 -19.43 8.90 30.58
N GLU A 51 -18.21 8.41 30.53
CA GLU A 51 -17.18 8.83 31.47
C GLU A 51 -16.83 10.27 31.17
N ASP A 52 -16.92 11.11 32.19
CA ASP A 52 -16.42 12.47 32.12
C ASP A 52 -14.91 12.43 31.91
N ARG A 53 -14.48 12.69 30.67
CA ARG A 53 -13.07 12.68 30.29
C ARG A 53 -12.28 13.86 30.88
N ALA A 54 -12.96 14.88 31.41
CA ALA A 54 -12.29 16.05 31.96
C ALA A 54 -11.31 15.70 33.10
N ALA A 55 -11.69 14.73 33.95
CA ALA A 55 -10.81 14.24 35.01
C ALA A 55 -9.61 13.45 34.47
N LEU A 56 -9.79 12.69 33.38
CA LEU A 56 -8.71 11.94 32.71
C LEU A 56 -7.74 12.90 32.01
N ASP A 57 -8.27 13.88 31.28
CA ASP A 57 -7.46 14.86 30.55
C ASP A 57 -6.67 15.75 31.54
N ALA A 58 -7.28 16.15 32.63
CA ALA A 58 -6.60 16.88 33.71
C ALA A 58 -5.50 16.02 34.36
N SER A 59 -5.76 14.73 34.59
CA SER A 59 -4.78 13.80 35.14
C SER A 59 -3.59 13.59 34.19
N LEU A 60 -3.86 13.44 32.88
CA LEU A 60 -2.82 13.31 31.85
C LEU A 60 -1.99 14.59 31.72
N ALA A 61 -2.61 15.78 31.78
CA ALA A 61 -1.92 17.05 31.77
C ALA A 61 -1.01 17.20 33.02
N LEU A 62 -1.54 16.84 34.20
CA LEU A 62 -0.77 16.86 35.44
C LEU A 62 0.43 15.89 35.37
N LEU A 63 0.23 14.67 34.89
CA LEU A 63 1.30 13.69 34.68
C LEU A 63 2.35 14.20 33.70
N GLY A 64 1.93 14.90 32.65
CA GLY A 64 2.82 15.56 31.69
C GLY A 64 3.70 16.63 32.35
N VAL A 65 3.10 17.49 33.17
CA VAL A 65 3.83 18.54 33.92
C VAL A 65 4.78 17.90 34.94
N VAL A 66 4.31 16.90 35.70
CA VAL A 66 5.16 16.17 36.65
C VAL A 66 6.33 15.47 35.91
N GLY A 67 6.06 14.85 34.77
CA GLY A 67 7.09 14.23 33.93
C GLY A 67 8.16 15.24 33.47
N MET A 68 7.74 16.43 33.02
CA MET A 68 8.66 17.50 32.65
C MET A 68 9.49 18.00 33.84
N LEU A 69 8.86 18.19 35.00
CA LEU A 69 9.57 18.63 36.22
C LEU A 69 10.56 17.57 36.70
N LEU A 70 10.18 16.28 36.66
CA LEU A 70 11.09 15.17 37.01
C LEU A 70 12.24 15.07 36.03
N THR A 71 12.00 15.23 34.73
CA THR A 71 13.04 15.24 33.69
C THR A 71 14.01 16.42 33.90
N TYR A 72 13.46 17.61 34.13
CA TYR A 72 14.28 18.77 34.44
C TYR A 72 15.13 18.56 35.73
N GLY A 73 14.50 18.04 36.79
CA GLY A 73 15.19 17.69 38.04
C GLY A 73 16.27 16.65 37.81
N ALA A 74 16.00 15.61 37.01
CA ALA A 74 16.96 14.58 36.66
C ALA A 74 18.16 15.15 35.89
N ILE A 75 17.93 16.00 34.89
CA ILE A 75 18.99 16.66 34.11
C ILE A 75 19.85 17.59 35.03
N ARG A 76 19.17 18.38 35.86
CA ARG A 76 19.86 19.27 36.82
C ARG A 76 20.72 18.46 37.79
N ASN A 77 20.18 17.41 38.40
CA ASN A 77 20.89 16.55 39.31
C ASN A 77 22.05 15.80 38.61
N ALA A 78 21.84 15.31 37.38
CA ALA A 78 22.91 14.68 36.61
C ALA A 78 24.09 15.61 36.35
N ARG A 79 23.84 16.92 36.12
CA ARG A 79 24.91 17.92 35.96
C ARG A 79 25.66 18.23 37.27
N GLN A 80 25.00 18.08 38.42
CA GLN A 80 25.55 18.32 39.74
C GLN A 80 26.16 17.06 40.38
N THR A 81 25.92 15.90 39.79
CA THR A 81 26.36 14.61 40.31
C THR A 81 27.87 14.48 40.14
N PRO A 82 28.64 14.20 41.20
CA PRO A 82 30.07 14.02 41.14
C PRO A 82 30.42 12.62 40.58
N TRP A 83 30.31 12.46 39.27
CA TRP A 83 30.51 11.17 38.57
C TRP A 83 31.83 10.49 38.91
N GLY A 84 32.90 11.29 39.16
CA GLY A 84 34.19 10.78 39.60
C GLY A 84 34.12 10.10 40.97
N ALA A 85 33.44 10.74 41.95
CA ALA A 85 33.26 10.16 43.27
C ALA A 85 32.39 8.89 43.25
N ILE A 86 31.37 8.88 42.39
CA ILE A 86 30.54 7.68 42.16
C ILE A 86 31.37 6.55 41.59
N GLY A 87 32.23 6.84 40.58
CA GLY A 87 33.15 5.86 40.00
C GLY A 87 34.08 5.24 41.05
N HIS A 88 34.69 6.07 41.93
CA HIS A 88 35.50 5.60 43.04
C HIS A 88 34.69 4.75 44.04
N THR A 89 33.46 5.17 44.33
CA THR A 89 32.59 4.41 45.25
C THR A 89 32.22 3.06 44.68
N ILE A 90 31.86 2.97 43.37
CA ILE A 90 31.56 1.72 42.69
C ILE A 90 32.79 0.80 42.69
N THR A 91 33.97 1.32 42.40
CA THR A 91 35.21 0.54 42.41
C THR A 91 35.49 0.00 43.81
N ASN A 92 35.34 0.82 44.85
CA ASN A 92 35.55 0.39 46.24
C ASN A 92 34.50 -0.63 46.68
N LEU A 93 33.25 -0.48 46.21
CA LEU A 93 32.16 -1.46 46.47
C LEU A 93 32.46 -2.80 45.78
N HIS A 94 32.93 -2.75 44.54
CA HIS A 94 33.33 -3.94 43.77
C HIS A 94 34.44 -4.72 44.50
N LEU A 95 35.48 -4.02 45.00
CA LEU A 95 36.57 -4.63 45.75
C LEU A 95 36.15 -5.24 47.10
N ARG A 96 35.01 -4.82 47.65
CA ARG A 96 34.44 -5.36 48.89
C ARG A 96 33.58 -6.61 48.64
N LEU A 97 33.23 -6.92 47.39
CA LEU A 97 32.41 -8.09 47.07
C LEU A 97 33.23 -9.39 47.18
N SER A 98 32.53 -10.50 47.43
CA SER A 98 33.17 -11.83 47.42
C SER A 98 33.74 -12.12 46.03
N GLN A 99 34.78 -12.94 45.94
CA GLN A 99 35.41 -13.33 44.68
C GLN A 99 34.40 -13.94 43.70
N THR A 100 33.43 -14.74 44.19
CA THR A 100 32.37 -15.32 43.36
C THR A 100 31.44 -14.26 42.78
N THR A 101 31.07 -13.23 43.54
CA THR A 101 30.25 -12.12 43.08
C THR A 101 30.98 -11.23 42.08
N GLN A 102 32.28 -10.98 42.31
CA GLN A 102 33.15 -10.24 41.35
C GLN A 102 33.24 -11.00 40.02
N LEU A 103 33.42 -12.34 40.07
CA LEU A 103 33.47 -13.18 38.88
C LEU A 103 32.11 -13.16 38.12
N ALA A 104 31.00 -13.25 38.85
CA ALA A 104 29.67 -13.21 38.23
C ALA A 104 29.40 -11.85 37.55
N LEU A 105 29.72 -10.72 38.20
CA LEU A 105 29.58 -9.39 37.62
C LEU A 105 30.53 -9.17 36.45
N THR A 106 31.74 -9.70 36.52
CA THR A 106 32.71 -9.62 35.42
C THR A 106 32.25 -10.44 34.23
N ALA A 107 31.71 -11.64 34.47
CA ALA A 107 31.12 -12.47 33.41
C ALA A 107 29.92 -11.77 32.74
N LEU A 108 29.03 -11.13 33.51
CA LEU A 108 27.91 -10.36 32.99
C LEU A 108 28.39 -9.14 32.17
N ALA A 109 29.40 -8.40 32.70
CA ALA A 109 29.97 -7.27 31.96
C ALA A 109 30.67 -7.72 30.67
N ALA A 110 31.37 -8.87 30.69
CA ALA A 110 31.95 -9.49 29.51
C ALA A 110 30.88 -9.90 28.50
N LEU A 111 29.79 -10.50 28.94
CA LEU A 111 28.67 -10.85 28.09
C LEU A 111 28.06 -9.60 27.40
N VAL A 112 27.84 -8.54 28.15
CA VAL A 112 27.34 -7.26 27.61
C VAL A 112 28.36 -6.64 26.64
N PHE A 113 29.64 -6.68 26.97
CA PHE A 113 30.71 -6.19 26.10
C PHE A 113 30.79 -7.02 24.81
N TYR A 114 30.75 -8.37 24.89
CA TYR A 114 30.75 -9.23 23.72
C TYR A 114 29.49 -9.06 22.88
N ALA A 115 28.34 -8.91 23.51
CA ALA A 115 27.10 -8.61 22.78
C ALA A 115 27.17 -7.24 22.08
N SER A 116 27.74 -6.23 22.75
CA SER A 116 27.96 -4.90 22.18
C SER A 116 29.01 -4.92 21.05
N ALA A 117 30.10 -5.65 21.23
CA ALA A 117 31.14 -5.84 20.22
C ALA A 117 30.58 -6.63 19.00
N TRP A 118 29.75 -7.63 19.24
CA TRP A 118 29.04 -8.36 18.18
C TRP A 118 28.10 -7.45 17.41
N LEU A 119 27.38 -6.57 18.09
CA LEU A 119 26.54 -5.55 17.49
C LEU A 119 27.33 -4.49 16.71
N THR A 120 28.56 -4.19 17.16
CA THR A 120 29.45 -3.21 16.51
C THR A 120 30.29 -3.82 15.38
N TRP A 121 30.61 -5.11 15.45
CA TRP A 121 31.31 -5.84 14.38
C TRP A 121 30.40 -6.44 13.34
N GLY A 122 29.26 -5.83 13.14
CA GLY A 122 28.35 -6.18 12.05
C GLY A 122 29.03 -6.20 10.67
N PHE A 123 30.26 -5.67 10.54
CA PHE A 123 31.02 -5.73 9.29
C PHE A 123 31.38 -7.17 8.90
N ASP A 124 31.80 -8.02 9.84
CA ASP A 124 32.17 -9.41 9.54
C ASP A 124 30.92 -10.26 9.29
N ILE A 125 29.85 -10.05 10.04
CA ILE A 125 28.55 -10.65 9.81
C ILE A 125 27.99 -10.19 8.45
N ALA A 126 28.10 -8.90 8.14
CA ALA A 126 27.69 -8.35 6.85
C ALA A 126 28.54 -8.92 5.70
N ALA A 127 29.84 -9.11 5.92
CA ALA A 127 30.72 -9.74 4.95
C ALA A 127 30.38 -11.22 4.76
N ALA A 128 30.15 -11.97 5.84
CA ALA A 128 29.71 -13.36 5.80
C ALA A 128 28.35 -13.49 5.10
N TYR A 129 27.38 -12.66 5.45
CA TYR A 129 26.07 -12.63 4.80
C TYR A 129 26.17 -12.36 3.29
N ARG A 130 27.02 -11.42 2.86
CA ARG A 130 27.24 -11.14 1.43
C ARG A 130 27.93 -12.30 0.70
N ARG A 131 28.80 -13.07 1.39
CA ARG A 131 29.47 -14.27 0.81
C ARG A 131 28.52 -15.42 0.54
N LEU A 132 27.39 -15.51 1.25
CA LEU A 132 26.39 -16.57 1.05
C LEU A 132 25.70 -16.51 -0.32
N GLY A 133 25.77 -15.37 -1.03
CA GLY A 133 25.16 -15.18 -2.32
C GLY A 133 23.66 -14.87 -2.26
N ASP A 134 23.11 -14.44 -3.38
CA ASP A 134 21.73 -13.95 -3.49
C ASP A 134 20.65 -14.95 -3.06
N PRO A 135 20.68 -16.25 -3.49
CA PRO A 135 19.61 -17.18 -3.12
C PRO A 135 19.50 -17.39 -1.61
N ALA A 136 20.64 -17.54 -0.92
CA ALA A 136 20.65 -17.74 0.53
C ALA A 136 20.18 -16.47 1.25
N ASN A 137 20.62 -15.29 0.81
CA ASN A 137 20.21 -14.02 1.37
C ASN A 137 18.70 -13.79 1.24
N VAL A 138 18.12 -14.11 0.09
CA VAL A 138 16.65 -14.04 -0.14
C VAL A 138 15.93 -14.99 0.82
N LEU A 139 16.39 -16.25 0.93
CA LEU A 139 15.76 -17.25 1.81
C LEU A 139 15.82 -16.84 3.28
N ILE A 140 16.97 -16.35 3.76
CA ILE A 140 17.13 -15.87 5.14
C ILE A 140 16.21 -14.68 5.41
N THR A 141 16.12 -13.75 4.45
CA THR A 141 15.25 -12.57 4.60
C THR A 141 13.77 -12.94 4.59
N LEU A 142 13.35 -13.87 3.72
CA LEU A 142 11.99 -14.41 3.70
C LEU A 142 11.66 -15.17 4.98
N ALA A 143 12.59 -16.00 5.49
CA ALA A 143 12.41 -16.70 6.76
C ALA A 143 12.22 -15.70 7.93
N ALA A 144 13.08 -14.68 8.01
CA ALA A 144 12.95 -13.63 9.03
C ALA A 144 11.61 -12.88 8.92
N ALA A 145 11.17 -12.53 7.70
CA ALA A 145 9.89 -11.87 7.46
C ALA A 145 8.71 -12.77 7.83
N THR A 146 8.79 -14.07 7.52
CA THR A 146 7.75 -15.06 7.87
C THR A 146 7.64 -15.21 9.38
N VAL A 147 8.76 -15.38 10.09
CA VAL A 147 8.78 -15.47 11.55
C VAL A 147 8.23 -14.18 12.16
N PHE A 148 8.63 -13.01 11.66
CA PHE A 148 8.12 -11.71 12.12
C PHE A 148 6.62 -11.58 11.94
N GLY A 149 6.09 -11.94 10.76
CA GLY A 149 4.66 -11.79 10.45
C GLY A 149 3.74 -12.80 11.12
N LEU A 150 4.25 -14.03 11.40
CA LEU A 150 3.46 -15.12 11.97
C LEU A 150 3.68 -15.36 13.47
N SER A 151 4.62 -14.64 14.10
CA SER A 151 4.96 -14.88 15.50
C SER A 151 3.81 -14.54 16.44
N PRO A 152 3.38 -15.49 17.30
CA PRO A 152 2.38 -15.23 18.32
C PRO A 152 2.95 -14.57 19.59
N TRP A 153 4.28 -14.54 19.75
CA TRP A 153 4.96 -14.07 20.97
C TRP A 153 5.68 -12.76 20.74
N LEU A 154 5.44 -11.77 21.61
CA LEU A 154 6.07 -10.44 21.51
C LEU A 154 7.58 -10.51 21.43
N ILE A 155 8.23 -11.36 22.26
CA ILE A 155 9.70 -11.50 22.27
C ILE A 155 10.20 -11.98 20.90
N LEU A 156 9.54 -12.99 20.33
CA LEU A 156 9.93 -13.52 19.02
C LEU A 156 9.66 -12.51 17.90
N THR A 157 8.57 -11.74 17.98
CA THR A 157 8.28 -10.64 17.06
C THR A 157 9.36 -9.56 17.13
N LEU A 158 9.80 -9.17 18.33
CA LEU A 158 10.87 -8.17 18.49
C LEU A 158 12.21 -8.68 17.97
N ILE A 159 12.58 -9.92 18.30
CA ILE A 159 13.84 -10.53 17.83
C ILE A 159 13.84 -10.67 16.30
N SER A 160 12.77 -11.24 15.74
CA SER A 160 12.68 -11.43 14.28
C SER A 160 12.54 -10.10 13.53
N GLY A 161 11.85 -9.11 14.12
CA GLY A 161 11.77 -7.76 13.59
C GLY A 161 13.13 -7.05 13.57
N ALA A 162 13.90 -7.16 14.65
CA ALA A 162 15.26 -6.62 14.70
C ALA A 162 16.20 -7.33 13.70
N ALA A 163 16.09 -8.67 13.58
CA ALA A 163 16.82 -9.44 12.59
C ALA A 163 16.45 -9.02 11.17
N LEU A 164 15.16 -8.92 10.86
CA LEU A 164 14.66 -8.47 9.56
C LEU A 164 15.14 -7.05 9.24
N PHE A 165 15.07 -6.13 10.20
CA PHE A 165 15.58 -4.77 10.05
C PHE A 165 17.08 -4.76 9.75
N ALA A 166 17.88 -5.56 10.47
CA ALA A 166 19.32 -5.69 10.23
C ALA A 166 19.60 -6.22 8.81
N LEU A 167 18.85 -7.22 8.34
CA LEU A 167 18.97 -7.76 6.98
C LEU A 167 18.60 -6.70 5.92
N ILE A 168 17.55 -5.92 6.14
CA ILE A 168 17.14 -4.80 5.27
C ILE A 168 18.20 -3.69 5.31
N LEU A 169 18.77 -3.39 6.48
CA LEU A 169 19.86 -2.43 6.61
C LEU A 169 21.10 -2.88 5.83
N LEU A 170 21.40 -4.16 5.75
CA LEU A 170 22.49 -4.72 4.94
C LEU A 170 22.14 -4.75 3.44
N ARG A 171 20.89 -5.11 3.10
CA ARG A 171 20.40 -5.31 1.73
C ARG A 171 19.03 -4.64 1.56
N LEU A 172 19.04 -3.32 1.34
CA LEU A 172 17.80 -2.53 1.15
C LEU A 172 16.95 -3.04 -0.01
N ASP A 173 17.58 -3.58 -1.06
CA ASP A 173 16.90 -4.17 -2.20
C ASP A 173 16.00 -5.36 -1.82
N LEU A 174 16.39 -6.17 -0.83
CA LEU A 174 15.55 -7.27 -0.33
C LEU A 174 14.35 -6.74 0.47
N GLY A 175 14.52 -5.64 1.20
CA GLY A 175 13.39 -4.96 1.84
C GLY A 175 12.38 -4.43 0.81
N LEU A 176 12.85 -3.76 -0.25
CA LEU A 176 11.99 -3.27 -1.32
C LEU A 176 11.31 -4.41 -2.10
N MET A 177 11.99 -5.54 -2.26
CA MET A 177 11.42 -6.78 -2.77
C MET A 177 10.25 -7.27 -1.90
N LEU A 178 10.41 -7.26 -0.56
CA LEU A 178 9.33 -7.63 0.36
C LEU A 178 8.14 -6.67 0.30
N VAL A 179 8.38 -5.35 0.17
CA VAL A 179 7.30 -4.38 -0.02
C VAL A 179 6.47 -4.71 -1.27
N ALA A 180 7.13 -4.98 -2.40
CA ALA A 180 6.45 -5.36 -3.64
C ALA A 180 5.68 -6.69 -3.50
N PHE A 181 6.24 -7.66 -2.77
CA PHE A 181 5.60 -8.95 -2.51
C PHE A 181 4.38 -8.83 -1.60
N PHE A 182 4.50 -8.08 -0.50
CA PHE A 182 3.42 -7.97 0.48
C PHE A 182 2.32 -6.98 0.09
N ALA A 183 2.48 -6.17 -0.95
CA ALA A 183 1.49 -5.19 -1.38
C ALA A 183 0.06 -5.77 -1.46
N PRO A 184 -0.24 -6.89 -2.14
CA PRO A 184 -1.60 -7.43 -2.25
C PRO A 184 -2.11 -8.06 -0.95
N PHE A 185 -1.26 -8.28 0.04
CA PHE A 185 -1.60 -8.91 1.32
C PHE A 185 -1.87 -7.89 2.44
N TYR A 186 -2.14 -6.63 2.09
CA TYR A 186 -2.35 -5.55 3.05
C TYR A 186 -3.57 -5.76 3.98
N LEU A 187 -4.54 -6.60 3.57
CA LEU A 187 -5.68 -6.99 4.40
C LEU A 187 -5.36 -8.11 5.40
N LEU A 188 -4.19 -8.77 5.26
CA LEU A 188 -3.73 -9.76 6.21
C LEU A 188 -2.88 -9.07 7.28
N PRO A 189 -3.42 -8.88 8.51
CA PRO A 189 -2.70 -8.18 9.55
C PRO A 189 -1.52 -9.01 10.06
N ALA A 190 -0.36 -8.38 10.20
CA ALA A 190 0.68 -8.88 11.08
C ALA A 190 0.24 -8.65 12.53
N ASN A 191 0.29 -9.68 13.35
CA ASN A 191 -0.19 -9.62 14.72
C ASN A 191 0.87 -8.97 15.61
N LEU A 192 0.90 -7.63 15.64
CA LEU A 192 1.75 -6.84 16.54
C LEU A 192 0.99 -6.55 17.84
N HIS A 193 0.76 -7.54 18.69
CA HIS A 193 0.22 -7.39 20.05
C HIS A 193 -0.68 -6.15 20.19
N TYR A 194 -1.99 -6.27 19.95
CA TYR A 194 -3.01 -5.21 20.04
C TYR A 194 -3.01 -4.11 18.96
N ARG A 195 -2.08 -4.09 17.99
CA ARG A 195 -2.14 -3.18 16.85
C ARG A 195 -2.06 -3.98 15.55
N PHE A 196 -3.07 -3.80 14.72
CA PHE A 196 -3.09 -4.39 13.39
C PHE A 196 -2.31 -3.46 12.44
N SER A 197 -1.18 -3.95 11.93
CA SER A 197 -0.42 -3.29 10.87
C SER A 197 -0.17 -4.30 9.76
N SER A 198 -0.14 -3.85 8.53
CA SER A 198 0.14 -4.75 7.41
C SER A 198 1.65 -5.01 7.26
N MET A 199 2.02 -6.18 6.71
CA MET A 199 3.42 -6.48 6.43
C MET A 199 4.04 -5.51 5.41
N VAL A 200 3.25 -4.99 4.48
CA VAL A 200 3.74 -3.99 3.51
C VAL A 200 4.14 -2.69 4.22
N GLU A 201 3.32 -2.20 5.14
CA GLU A 201 3.61 -1.01 5.96
C GLU A 201 4.87 -1.20 6.81
N MET A 202 4.95 -2.31 7.55
CA MET A 202 6.09 -2.58 8.44
C MET A 202 7.41 -2.73 7.67
N THR A 203 7.41 -3.45 6.56
CA THR A 203 8.61 -3.60 5.73
C THR A 203 9.01 -2.29 5.05
N LEU A 204 8.04 -1.46 4.65
CA LEU A 204 8.31 -0.12 4.12
C LEU A 204 8.95 0.79 5.17
N LEU A 205 8.40 0.84 6.38
CA LEU A 205 8.97 1.65 7.48
C LEU A 205 10.40 1.21 7.82
N MET A 206 10.67 -0.10 7.83
CA MET A 206 12.02 -0.63 7.99
C MET A 206 12.94 -0.19 6.84
N CYS A 207 12.46 -0.19 5.59
CA CYS A 207 13.22 0.29 4.43
C CYS A 207 13.54 1.80 4.54
N VAL A 208 12.57 2.62 4.95
CA VAL A 208 12.77 4.07 5.16
C VAL A 208 13.82 4.30 6.25
N ALA A 209 13.67 3.63 7.40
CA ALA A 209 14.63 3.74 8.50
C ALA A 209 16.03 3.30 8.08
N ALA A 210 16.14 2.16 7.38
CA ALA A 210 17.42 1.66 6.86
C ALA A 210 18.05 2.64 5.85
N TRP A 211 17.25 3.23 4.96
CA TRP A 211 17.74 4.22 3.99
C TRP A 211 18.23 5.49 4.69
N VAL A 212 17.49 6.03 5.66
CA VAL A 212 17.89 7.19 6.45
C VAL A 212 19.20 6.91 7.19
N LEU A 213 19.30 5.77 7.89
CA LEU A 213 20.52 5.40 8.62
C LEU A 213 21.74 5.28 7.68
N ARG A 214 21.59 4.67 6.51
CA ARG A 214 22.66 4.61 5.50
C ARG A 214 23.09 6.00 5.05
N LYS A 215 22.13 6.90 4.78
CA LYS A 215 22.44 8.29 4.41
C LYS A 215 23.17 9.04 5.51
N LEU A 216 22.78 8.85 6.77
CA LEU A 216 23.48 9.44 7.93
C LEU A 216 24.91 8.90 8.08
N VAL A 217 25.11 7.60 7.88
CA VAL A 217 26.46 7.00 7.91
C VAL A 217 27.33 7.52 6.78
N ASP A 218 26.78 7.57 5.55
CA ASP A 218 27.50 8.11 4.38
C ASP A 218 27.86 9.59 4.60
N TRP A 219 26.92 10.38 5.13
CA TRP A 219 27.15 11.78 5.50
C TRP A 219 28.26 11.91 6.54
N ARG A 220 28.23 11.10 7.61
CA ARG A 220 29.27 11.13 8.66
C ARG A 220 30.64 10.75 8.13
N LYS A 221 30.76 9.79 7.23
CA LYS A 221 32.01 9.43 6.56
C LYS A 221 32.52 10.59 5.71
N ALA A 222 31.69 11.16 4.85
CA ALA A 222 32.06 12.29 4.01
C ALA A 222 32.49 13.52 4.84
N TYR A 223 31.80 13.79 5.96
CA TYR A 223 32.18 14.86 6.89
C TYR A 223 33.57 14.65 7.51
N ARG A 224 33.92 13.41 7.90
CA ARG A 224 35.23 13.06 8.45
C ARG A 224 36.36 13.19 7.42
N GLU A 225 36.08 12.79 6.17
CA GLU A 225 37.08 12.82 5.10
C GLU A 225 37.32 14.23 4.54
N SER A 226 36.35 15.14 4.63
CA SER A 226 36.42 16.49 4.05
C SER A 226 37.00 17.54 4.98
N GLY A 227 37.35 17.20 6.24
CA GLY A 227 37.95 18.14 7.21
C GLY A 227 37.18 19.46 7.34
N ALA A 228 35.96 19.42 7.86
CA ALA A 228 35.14 20.59 8.28
C ALA A 228 34.81 21.66 7.20
N HIS A 229 35.16 21.49 5.93
CA HIS A 229 34.75 22.42 4.87
C HIS A 229 33.38 22.08 4.33
N LEU A 230 32.35 22.69 4.90
CA LEU A 230 30.91 22.58 4.47
C LEU A 230 30.65 22.97 3.00
N SER A 231 31.60 23.66 2.34
CA SER A 231 31.41 24.19 0.98
C SER A 231 31.53 23.16 -0.16
N ARG A 232 31.92 21.89 0.12
CA ARG A 232 31.98 20.81 -0.87
C ARG A 232 30.90 19.73 -0.70
N PHE A 233 29.88 19.98 0.10
CA PHE A 233 28.71 19.13 0.16
C PHE A 233 27.84 19.34 -1.09
N THR A 234 28.30 18.89 -2.22
CA THR A 234 27.39 18.43 -3.23
C THR A 234 26.76 17.14 -2.71
N ILE A 235 25.66 17.29 -1.92
CA ILE A 235 24.68 16.22 -1.88
C ILE A 235 24.43 15.94 -3.36
N HIS A 236 24.91 14.80 -3.87
CA HIS A 236 24.42 14.31 -5.14
C HIS A 236 22.95 14.01 -4.91
N ALA A 237 22.15 15.09 -4.84
CA ALA A 237 20.73 15.00 -4.93
C ALA A 237 20.46 14.31 -6.27
N PRO A 238 19.77 13.19 -6.31
CA PRO A 238 19.37 12.61 -7.57
C PRO A 238 18.71 13.75 -8.34
N ARG A 239 19.15 13.98 -9.58
CA ARG A 239 18.53 15.02 -10.41
C ARG A 239 17.05 14.64 -10.53
N PHE A 240 16.20 15.45 -9.89
CA PHE A 240 14.75 15.26 -9.95
C PHE A 240 14.33 15.35 -11.41
N SER A 241 13.74 14.30 -11.90
CA SER A 241 13.11 14.28 -13.22
C SER A 241 11.75 14.98 -13.16
N SER A 242 11.18 15.33 -14.32
CA SER A 242 9.83 15.88 -14.37
C SER A 242 8.78 14.93 -13.77
N LEU A 243 8.97 13.62 -13.89
CA LEU A 243 8.10 12.63 -13.22
C LEU A 243 8.22 12.70 -11.69
N ASP A 244 9.42 12.89 -11.14
CA ASP A 244 9.60 13.03 -9.68
C ASP A 244 8.85 14.27 -9.17
N TRP A 245 8.88 15.38 -9.93
CA TRP A 245 8.12 16.60 -9.61
C TRP A 245 6.60 16.40 -9.73
N ALA A 246 6.13 15.63 -10.71
CA ALA A 246 4.71 15.32 -10.85
C ALA A 246 4.21 14.45 -9.68
N VAL A 247 4.99 13.47 -9.21
CA VAL A 247 4.68 12.68 -8.01
C VAL A 247 4.68 13.56 -6.76
N ALA A 248 5.66 14.46 -6.62
CA ALA A 248 5.69 15.42 -5.52
C ALA A 248 4.49 16.38 -5.55
N ALA A 249 4.08 16.84 -6.72
CA ALA A 249 2.89 17.68 -6.88
C ALA A 249 1.62 16.95 -6.43
N LEU A 250 1.43 15.69 -6.82
CA LEU A 250 0.31 14.87 -6.37
C LEU A 250 0.31 14.74 -4.84
N PHE A 251 1.47 14.47 -4.24
CA PHE A 251 1.60 14.35 -2.79
C PHE A 251 1.28 15.68 -2.07
N ILE A 252 1.76 16.81 -2.58
CA ILE A 252 1.47 18.15 -2.02
C ILE A 252 -0.03 18.46 -2.11
N VAL A 253 -0.65 18.25 -3.28
CA VAL A 253 -2.09 18.48 -3.46
C VAL A 253 -2.90 17.59 -2.53
N ALA A 254 -2.55 16.31 -2.41
CA ALA A 254 -3.22 15.38 -1.51
C ALA A 254 -3.08 15.81 -0.03
N THR A 255 -1.94 16.38 0.35
CA THR A 255 -1.73 16.93 1.70
C THR A 255 -2.60 18.17 1.92
N LEU A 256 -2.70 19.05 0.93
CA LEU A 256 -3.59 20.22 1.00
C LEU A 256 -5.07 19.81 1.04
N SER A 257 -5.45 18.73 0.35
CA SER A 257 -6.82 18.20 0.34
C SER A 257 -7.28 17.66 1.70
N LEU A 258 -6.36 17.38 2.64
CA LEU A 258 -6.71 17.04 4.02
C LEU A 258 -7.53 18.15 4.70
N PHE A 259 -7.26 19.41 4.36
CA PHE A 259 -7.96 20.55 4.94
C PHE A 259 -9.37 20.75 4.36
N ALA A 260 -9.69 20.08 3.26
CA ALA A 260 -11.05 20.06 2.70
C ALA A 260 -11.91 18.93 3.26
N ALA A 261 -11.32 18.01 4.04
CA ALA A 261 -12.00 16.83 4.55
C ALA A 261 -12.90 17.15 5.74
N SER A 262 -14.18 16.78 5.65
CA SER A 262 -15.12 16.87 6.77
C SER A 262 -14.77 15.90 7.90
N TYR A 263 -14.22 14.73 7.55
CA TYR A 263 -13.77 13.72 8.50
C TYR A 263 -12.26 13.54 8.39
N PHE A 264 -11.53 14.38 9.12
CA PHE A 264 -10.08 14.49 9.04
C PHE A 264 -9.34 13.20 9.40
N GLU A 265 -9.82 12.43 10.38
CA GLU A 265 -9.17 11.18 10.82
C GLU A 265 -9.14 10.13 9.70
N PHE A 266 -10.26 9.98 8.97
CA PHE A 266 -10.33 9.07 7.82
C PHE A 266 -9.46 9.58 6.67
N ALA A 267 -9.49 10.89 6.42
CA ALA A 267 -8.65 11.51 5.40
C ALA A 267 -7.16 11.31 5.69
N LEU A 268 -6.73 11.52 6.92
CA LEU A 268 -5.34 11.34 7.34
C LEU A 268 -4.89 9.87 7.22
N ARG A 269 -5.78 8.92 7.55
CA ARG A 269 -5.51 7.49 7.38
C ARG A 269 -5.31 7.15 5.91
N GLU A 270 -6.23 7.53 5.01
CA GLU A 270 -6.10 7.24 3.59
C GLU A 270 -4.89 7.96 2.98
N TRP A 271 -4.67 9.22 3.33
CA TRP A 271 -3.48 9.97 2.91
C TRP A 271 -2.20 9.23 3.28
N ARG A 272 -2.10 8.68 4.50
CA ARG A 272 -0.92 7.93 4.93
C ARG A 272 -0.71 6.67 4.10
N ILE A 273 -1.73 5.80 4.00
CA ILE A 273 -1.57 4.44 3.43
C ILE A 273 -1.64 4.39 1.90
N ILE A 274 -2.28 5.38 1.25
CA ILE A 274 -2.51 5.41 -0.21
C ILE A 274 -1.60 6.42 -0.92
N LEU A 275 -1.19 7.49 -0.23
CA LEU A 275 -0.44 8.57 -0.85
C LEU A 275 0.98 8.66 -0.29
N LEU A 276 1.17 8.79 1.03
CA LEU A 276 2.49 8.90 1.64
C LEU A 276 3.32 7.62 1.47
N GLU A 277 2.80 6.48 1.90
CA GLU A 277 3.56 5.22 1.90
C GLU A 277 3.96 4.77 0.48
N PRO A 278 3.08 4.77 -0.54
CA PRO A 278 3.48 4.48 -1.91
C PRO A 278 4.44 5.52 -2.50
N ALA A 279 4.32 6.81 -2.15
CA ALA A 279 5.27 7.84 -2.57
C ALA A 279 6.65 7.62 -1.95
N LEU A 280 6.72 7.21 -0.67
CA LEU A 280 7.98 6.82 -0.02
C LEU A 280 8.59 5.60 -0.71
N PHE A 281 7.79 4.60 -1.10
CA PHE A 281 8.27 3.45 -1.86
C PHE A 281 8.87 3.86 -3.21
N TYR A 282 8.16 4.74 -3.95
CA TYR A 282 8.68 5.35 -5.18
C TYR A 282 10.02 6.04 -4.93
N MET A 283 10.10 6.91 -3.92
CA MET A 283 11.30 7.67 -3.58
C MET A 283 12.47 6.73 -3.23
N LEU A 284 12.22 5.66 -2.45
CA LEU A 284 13.25 4.68 -2.10
C LEU A 284 13.80 3.98 -3.34
N ILE A 285 12.95 3.51 -4.26
CA ILE A 285 13.39 2.87 -5.50
C ILE A 285 14.17 3.86 -6.36
N ARG A 286 13.78 5.13 -6.43
CA ARG A 286 14.45 6.17 -7.20
C ARG A 286 15.80 6.55 -6.63
N SER A 287 15.92 6.66 -5.30
CA SER A 287 17.10 7.16 -4.60
C SER A 287 18.09 6.09 -4.17
N ALA A 288 17.66 4.82 -4.07
CA ALA A 288 18.55 3.72 -3.72
C ALA A 288 19.46 3.36 -4.91
N LYS A 289 20.71 3.03 -4.60
CA LYS A 289 21.66 2.50 -5.60
C LYS A 289 21.32 1.02 -5.85
N LEU A 290 20.27 0.77 -6.61
CA LEU A 290 19.87 -0.58 -7.01
C LEU A 290 20.62 -0.98 -8.29
N ASP A 291 21.25 -2.12 -8.27
CA ASP A 291 21.78 -2.74 -9.45
C ASP A 291 20.67 -3.41 -10.29
N ARG A 292 21.02 -3.89 -11.46
CA ARG A 292 20.07 -4.56 -12.34
C ARG A 292 19.47 -5.81 -11.70
N ALA A 293 20.24 -6.57 -10.93
CA ALA A 293 19.76 -7.77 -10.26
C ALA A 293 18.74 -7.45 -9.17
N ALA A 294 18.95 -6.36 -8.40
CA ALA A 294 18.01 -5.86 -7.42
C ALA A 294 16.67 -5.45 -8.05
N MET A 295 16.72 -4.74 -9.18
CA MET A 295 15.52 -4.37 -9.93
C MET A 295 14.72 -5.61 -10.33
N TRP A 296 15.40 -6.65 -10.84
CA TRP A 296 14.75 -7.91 -11.21
C TRP A 296 14.14 -8.64 -10.03
N ARG A 297 14.78 -8.64 -8.87
CA ARG A 297 14.20 -9.25 -7.65
C ARG A 297 12.88 -8.59 -7.24
N ILE A 298 12.78 -7.27 -7.38
CA ILE A 298 11.53 -6.53 -7.07
C ILE A 298 10.43 -6.90 -8.07
N VAL A 299 10.75 -7.01 -9.36
CA VAL A 299 9.78 -7.40 -10.40
C VAL A 299 9.35 -8.86 -10.23
N ASP A 300 10.32 -9.77 -10.00
CA ASP A 300 10.06 -11.19 -9.75
C ASP A 300 9.15 -11.36 -8.51
N ALA A 301 9.37 -10.58 -7.45
CA ALA A 301 8.55 -10.59 -6.24
C ALA A 301 7.10 -10.14 -6.49
N LEU A 302 6.90 -9.09 -7.30
CA LEU A 302 5.55 -8.65 -7.70
C LEU A 302 4.82 -9.74 -8.50
N VAL A 303 5.50 -10.38 -9.47
CA VAL A 303 4.90 -11.46 -10.28
C VAL A 303 4.61 -12.68 -9.42
N LEU A 304 5.50 -13.03 -8.48
CA LEU A 304 5.27 -14.10 -7.51
C LEU A 304 4.08 -13.79 -6.60
N ALA A 305 3.93 -12.56 -6.14
CA ALA A 305 2.77 -12.12 -5.37
C ALA A 305 1.47 -12.29 -6.16
N GLY A 306 1.46 -11.91 -7.44
CA GLY A 306 0.31 -12.14 -8.34
C GLY A 306 0.00 -13.62 -8.53
N ALA A 307 1.02 -14.46 -8.71
CA ALA A 307 0.85 -15.91 -8.80
C ALA A 307 0.29 -16.51 -7.49
N LEU A 308 0.77 -16.04 -6.33
CA LEU A 308 0.29 -16.51 -5.03
C LEU A 308 -1.16 -16.08 -4.76
N VAL A 309 -1.53 -14.84 -5.09
CA VAL A 309 -2.93 -14.38 -5.05
C VAL A 309 -3.81 -15.27 -5.93
N ALA A 310 -3.34 -15.61 -7.14
CA ALA A 310 -4.06 -16.51 -8.03
C ALA A 310 -4.20 -17.92 -7.43
N VAL A 311 -3.12 -18.52 -6.92
CA VAL A 311 -3.14 -19.84 -6.29
C VAL A 311 -4.08 -19.90 -5.10
N ILE A 312 -3.99 -18.93 -4.18
CA ILE A 312 -4.89 -18.85 -3.02
C ILE A 312 -6.34 -18.82 -3.48
N GLY A 313 -6.66 -17.96 -4.46
CA GLY A 313 -8.01 -17.85 -4.99
C GLY A 313 -8.49 -19.13 -5.68
N LEU A 314 -7.63 -19.79 -6.46
CA LEU A 314 -7.96 -21.04 -7.16
C LEU A 314 -8.21 -22.19 -6.16
N VAL A 315 -7.38 -22.30 -5.12
CA VAL A 315 -7.57 -23.29 -4.04
C VAL A 315 -8.89 -23.03 -3.32
N GLN A 316 -9.13 -21.77 -2.90
CA GLN A 316 -10.40 -21.40 -2.26
C GLN A 316 -11.60 -21.72 -3.14
N TYR A 317 -11.52 -21.43 -4.44
CA TYR A 317 -12.58 -21.72 -5.39
C TYR A 317 -12.85 -23.22 -5.56
N ALA A 318 -11.78 -24.02 -5.66
CA ALA A 318 -11.87 -25.48 -5.79
C ALA A 318 -12.53 -26.15 -4.57
N PHE A 319 -12.18 -25.67 -3.36
CA PHE A 319 -12.73 -26.19 -2.11
C PHE A 319 -13.97 -25.43 -1.60
N ASN A 320 -14.54 -24.54 -2.39
CA ASN A 320 -15.71 -23.72 -2.04
C ASN A 320 -15.50 -22.87 -0.76
N LEU A 321 -14.28 -22.39 -0.57
CA LEU A 321 -13.90 -21.56 0.58
C LEU A 321 -13.83 -20.10 0.16
N ASN A 322 -14.27 -19.18 1.03
CA ASN A 322 -14.10 -17.73 0.85
C ASN A 322 -14.48 -17.21 -0.55
N ILE A 323 -15.54 -17.72 -1.14
CA ILE A 323 -16.10 -17.29 -2.42
C ILE A 323 -17.29 -16.35 -2.20
N ILE A 324 -17.64 -15.58 -3.24
CA ILE A 324 -18.90 -14.82 -3.30
C ILE A 324 -19.78 -15.47 -4.33
N THR A 325 -21.05 -15.72 -3.97
CA THR A 325 -22.07 -16.10 -4.93
C THR A 325 -22.84 -14.84 -5.32
N ALA A 326 -22.87 -14.51 -6.60
CA ALA A 326 -23.66 -13.40 -7.12
C ALA A 326 -25.16 -13.75 -7.08
N GLU A 327 -26.03 -12.73 -7.22
CA GLU A 327 -27.49 -12.90 -7.18
C GLU A 327 -28.00 -13.94 -8.20
N GLU A 328 -27.29 -14.06 -9.34
CA GLU A 328 -27.62 -15.05 -10.37
C GLU A 328 -27.06 -16.47 -10.07
N GLY A 329 -26.63 -16.74 -8.83
CA GLY A 329 -26.07 -18.03 -8.41
C GLY A 329 -24.65 -18.31 -8.89
N THR A 330 -24.00 -17.37 -9.57
CA THR A 330 -22.67 -17.55 -10.12
C THR A 330 -21.59 -17.38 -9.04
N ARG A 331 -20.75 -18.41 -8.88
CA ARG A 331 -19.63 -18.38 -7.94
C ARG A 331 -18.48 -17.51 -8.48
N ARG A 332 -17.92 -16.65 -7.63
CA ARG A 332 -16.85 -15.72 -7.99
C ARG A 332 -15.68 -15.86 -7.03
N LEU A 333 -14.47 -15.95 -7.59
CA LEU A 333 -13.20 -15.98 -6.86
C LEU A 333 -12.85 -14.60 -6.33
N ARG A 334 -12.56 -14.46 -5.02
CA ARG A 334 -12.09 -13.20 -4.41
C ARG A 334 -10.72 -13.27 -3.75
N SER A 335 -10.16 -14.47 -3.57
CA SER A 335 -8.81 -14.68 -3.01
C SER A 335 -8.63 -13.98 -1.64
N VAL A 336 -7.59 -13.17 -1.50
CA VAL A 336 -7.24 -12.41 -0.28
C VAL A 336 -8.03 -11.11 -0.13
N TYR A 337 -8.90 -10.79 -1.07
CA TYR A 337 -9.65 -9.53 -1.10
C TYR A 337 -11.09 -9.67 -0.61
N GLY A 338 -11.70 -8.55 -0.26
CA GLY A 338 -13.12 -8.49 0.06
C GLY A 338 -14.04 -8.60 -1.17
N SER A 339 -13.52 -8.28 -2.37
CA SER A 339 -14.28 -8.27 -3.62
C SER A 339 -13.54 -8.99 -4.75
N PRO A 340 -14.26 -9.75 -5.62
CA PRO A 340 -13.71 -10.33 -6.84
C PRO A 340 -13.16 -9.26 -7.82
N ASN A 341 -13.70 -8.04 -7.81
CA ASN A 341 -13.21 -6.97 -8.66
C ASN A 341 -11.79 -6.55 -8.29
N ASN A 342 -11.45 -6.56 -7.00
CA ASN A 342 -10.08 -6.24 -6.54
C ASN A 342 -9.06 -7.27 -7.03
N VAL A 343 -9.46 -8.56 -7.14
CA VAL A 343 -8.63 -9.58 -7.83
C VAL A 343 -8.37 -9.16 -9.27
N GLY A 344 -9.44 -8.76 -9.99
CA GLY A 344 -9.35 -8.29 -11.37
C GLY A 344 -8.46 -7.04 -11.53
N LEU A 345 -8.57 -6.08 -10.59
CA LEU A 345 -7.76 -4.87 -10.58
C LEU A 345 -6.28 -5.19 -10.34
N PHE A 346 -5.95 -5.96 -9.31
CA PHE A 346 -4.56 -6.28 -8.98
C PHE A 346 -3.91 -7.19 -10.03
N LEU A 347 -4.53 -8.34 -10.35
CA LEU A 347 -3.98 -9.24 -11.36
C LEU A 347 -3.91 -8.59 -12.74
N GLY A 348 -4.85 -7.71 -13.08
CA GLY A 348 -4.81 -6.92 -14.31
C GLY A 348 -3.56 -6.04 -14.43
N ARG A 349 -2.95 -5.65 -13.30
CA ARG A 349 -1.70 -4.87 -13.27
C ARG A 349 -0.47 -5.74 -13.44
N VAL A 350 -0.49 -6.94 -12.90
CA VAL A 350 0.67 -7.87 -12.93
C VAL A 350 0.67 -8.72 -14.20
N PHE A 351 -0.52 -9.10 -14.68
CA PHE A 351 -0.72 -9.90 -15.89
C PHE A 351 0.05 -9.38 -17.12
N PRO A 352 0.03 -8.07 -17.47
CA PRO A 352 0.73 -7.60 -18.65
C PRO A 352 2.25 -7.76 -18.56
N ILE A 353 2.80 -7.62 -17.35
CA ILE A 353 4.22 -7.85 -17.08
C ILE A 353 4.55 -9.32 -17.32
N ALA A 354 3.76 -10.24 -16.74
CA ALA A 354 3.94 -11.67 -16.92
C ALA A 354 3.79 -12.09 -18.38
N LEU A 355 2.78 -11.57 -19.10
CA LEU A 355 2.54 -11.86 -20.51
C LEU A 355 3.70 -11.37 -21.40
N SER A 356 4.17 -10.15 -21.18
CA SER A 356 5.27 -9.59 -21.94
C SER A 356 6.55 -10.43 -21.80
N PHE A 357 6.86 -10.91 -20.59
CA PHE A 357 7.99 -11.82 -20.37
C PHE A 357 7.77 -13.21 -20.96
N ALA A 358 6.58 -13.78 -20.85
CA ALA A 358 6.25 -15.06 -21.46
C ALA A 358 6.42 -15.04 -22.99
N LEU A 359 6.15 -13.91 -23.62
CA LEU A 359 6.27 -13.73 -25.07
C LEU A 359 7.69 -13.34 -25.52
N LEU A 360 8.31 -12.37 -24.85
CA LEU A 360 9.53 -11.69 -25.30
C LEU A 360 10.76 -12.06 -24.46
N GLY A 361 10.58 -12.62 -23.27
CA GLY A 361 11.64 -13.03 -22.36
C GLY A 361 12.41 -14.25 -22.83
N ARG A 362 13.50 -14.57 -22.12
CA ARG A 362 14.38 -15.73 -22.40
C ARG A 362 14.68 -16.53 -21.13
N GLY A 363 15.15 -17.77 -21.32
CA GLY A 363 15.65 -18.62 -20.26
C GLY A 363 14.62 -19.06 -19.23
N LYS A 364 15.08 -19.39 -18.01
CA LYS A 364 14.25 -19.92 -16.92
C LYS A 364 13.20 -18.92 -16.44
N ARG A 365 13.49 -17.62 -16.46
CA ARG A 365 12.55 -16.56 -16.08
C ARG A 365 11.31 -16.58 -16.96
N ARG A 366 11.47 -16.77 -18.30
CA ARG A 366 10.35 -16.92 -19.22
C ARG A 366 9.39 -18.03 -18.80
N ALA A 367 9.91 -19.20 -18.44
CA ALA A 367 9.07 -20.34 -18.02
C ALA A 367 8.33 -20.03 -16.70
N GLY A 368 9.01 -19.43 -15.71
CA GLY A 368 8.38 -19.02 -14.45
C GLY A 368 7.26 -17.99 -14.65
N TYR A 369 7.48 -17.02 -15.52
CA TYR A 369 6.45 -16.00 -15.82
C TYR A 369 5.29 -16.59 -16.64
N ALA A 370 5.54 -17.56 -17.53
CA ALA A 370 4.49 -18.25 -18.26
C ALA A 370 3.62 -19.10 -17.32
N LEU A 371 4.21 -19.76 -16.32
CA LEU A 371 3.44 -20.47 -15.28
C LEU A 371 2.61 -19.51 -14.43
N ALA A 372 3.22 -18.43 -13.95
CA ALA A 372 2.50 -17.38 -13.20
C ALA A 372 1.34 -16.80 -14.01
N LEU A 373 1.57 -16.54 -15.31
CA LEU A 373 0.55 -16.05 -16.23
C LEU A 373 -0.64 -17.01 -16.35
N ALA A 374 -0.38 -18.32 -16.50
CA ALA A 374 -1.45 -19.33 -16.60
C ALA A 374 -2.33 -19.34 -15.35
N LEU A 375 -1.73 -19.26 -14.16
CA LEU A 375 -2.45 -19.18 -12.89
C LEU A 375 -3.27 -17.89 -12.79
N MET A 376 -2.69 -16.74 -13.20
CA MET A 376 -3.39 -15.46 -13.18
C MET A 376 -4.56 -15.44 -14.17
N ILE A 377 -4.43 -16.02 -15.36
CA ILE A 377 -5.53 -16.13 -16.34
C ILE A 377 -6.69 -16.91 -15.73
N ALA A 378 -6.41 -18.09 -15.14
CA ALA A 378 -7.45 -18.91 -14.51
C ALA A 378 -8.17 -18.14 -13.39
N ALA A 379 -7.42 -17.45 -12.52
CA ALA A 379 -7.99 -16.65 -11.44
C ALA A 379 -8.80 -15.43 -11.96
N LEU A 380 -8.32 -14.75 -13.01
CA LEU A 380 -9.03 -13.63 -13.65
C LEU A 380 -10.37 -14.08 -14.23
N VAL A 381 -10.40 -15.22 -14.94
CA VAL A 381 -11.63 -15.77 -15.49
C VAL A 381 -12.62 -16.12 -14.38
N LEU A 382 -12.17 -16.80 -13.31
CA LEU A 382 -13.02 -17.21 -12.19
C LEU A 382 -13.42 -16.04 -11.28
N SER A 383 -12.70 -14.93 -11.29
CA SER A 383 -13.11 -13.70 -10.60
C SER A 383 -14.34 -13.07 -11.23
N GLN A 384 -14.55 -13.32 -12.53
CA GLN A 384 -15.63 -12.74 -13.33
C GLN A 384 -15.73 -11.21 -13.21
N SER A 385 -14.60 -10.54 -13.06
CA SER A 385 -14.53 -9.09 -13.06
C SER A 385 -14.74 -8.57 -14.48
N ARG A 386 -15.91 -7.96 -14.74
CA ARG A 386 -16.27 -7.45 -16.07
C ARG A 386 -15.27 -6.39 -16.56
N GLY A 387 -14.87 -5.47 -15.69
CA GLY A 387 -13.88 -4.44 -16.03
C GLY A 387 -12.51 -5.03 -16.41
N ALA A 388 -12.06 -6.08 -15.71
CA ALA A 388 -10.82 -6.77 -16.06
C ALA A 388 -10.94 -7.52 -17.39
N ILE A 389 -11.99 -8.33 -17.57
CA ILE A 389 -12.14 -9.24 -18.72
C ILE A 389 -12.46 -8.47 -20.01
N PHE A 390 -13.33 -7.45 -19.96
CA PHE A 390 -13.80 -6.76 -21.17
C PHE A 390 -13.04 -5.47 -21.49
N LEU A 391 -12.34 -4.88 -20.53
CA LEU A 391 -11.62 -3.62 -20.74
C LEU A 391 -10.12 -3.77 -20.45
N GLY A 392 -9.72 -4.07 -19.23
CA GLY A 392 -8.35 -4.01 -18.80
C GLY A 392 -7.43 -5.01 -19.52
N VAL A 393 -7.79 -6.30 -19.53
CA VAL A 393 -6.99 -7.36 -20.17
C VAL A 393 -6.93 -7.20 -21.68
N PRO A 394 -8.04 -6.97 -22.41
CA PRO A 394 -7.99 -6.72 -23.85
C PRO A 394 -7.12 -5.51 -24.23
N ALA A 395 -7.27 -4.40 -23.51
CA ALA A 395 -6.46 -3.21 -23.76
C ALA A 395 -4.95 -3.46 -23.55
N ALA A 396 -4.61 -4.23 -22.49
CA ALA A 396 -3.22 -4.61 -22.23
C ALA A 396 -2.64 -5.53 -23.32
N ILE A 397 -3.42 -6.52 -23.79
CA ILE A 397 -3.00 -7.42 -24.89
C ILE A 397 -2.76 -6.61 -26.16
N LEU A 398 -3.67 -5.70 -26.51
CA LEU A 398 -3.52 -4.82 -27.65
C LEU A 398 -2.28 -3.92 -27.52
N ALA A 399 -2.05 -3.34 -26.34
CA ALA A 399 -0.88 -2.51 -26.07
C ALA A 399 0.43 -3.30 -26.24
N ILE A 400 0.51 -4.54 -25.74
CA ILE A 400 1.67 -5.42 -25.96
C ILE A 400 1.87 -5.66 -27.45
N GLY A 401 0.80 -5.98 -28.18
CA GLY A 401 0.87 -6.22 -29.62
C GLY A 401 1.39 -5.01 -30.40
N LEU A 402 0.86 -3.82 -30.09
CA LEU A 402 1.27 -2.56 -30.72
C LEU A 402 2.74 -2.19 -30.42
N LEU A 403 3.15 -2.30 -29.15
CA LEU A 403 4.51 -1.93 -28.71
C LEU A 403 5.57 -2.95 -29.14
N ALA A 404 5.24 -4.24 -29.17
CA ALA A 404 6.13 -5.29 -29.66
C ALA A 404 6.22 -5.32 -31.19
N GLY A 405 5.14 -4.94 -31.88
CA GLY A 405 5.05 -4.83 -33.33
C GLY A 405 5.08 -6.16 -34.08
N GLY A 406 5.06 -6.09 -35.42
CA GLY A 406 5.20 -7.25 -36.31
C GLY A 406 4.19 -8.37 -36.01
N ARG A 407 4.69 -9.60 -35.88
CA ARG A 407 3.86 -10.79 -35.61
C ARG A 407 3.04 -10.69 -34.31
N TRP A 408 3.52 -9.93 -33.34
CA TRP A 408 2.85 -9.80 -32.05
C TRP A 408 1.57 -8.97 -32.11
N LEU A 409 1.52 -8.00 -33.03
CA LEU A 409 0.28 -7.26 -33.29
C LEU A 409 -0.79 -8.20 -33.85
N TRP A 410 -0.44 -9.01 -34.85
CA TRP A 410 -1.38 -9.99 -35.41
C TRP A 410 -1.81 -11.05 -34.41
N ALA A 411 -0.88 -11.52 -33.56
CA ALA A 411 -1.19 -12.43 -32.47
C ALA A 411 -2.17 -11.80 -31.45
N ALA A 412 -1.96 -10.53 -31.10
CA ALA A 412 -2.86 -9.80 -30.20
C ALA A 412 -4.25 -9.65 -30.81
N LEU A 413 -4.35 -9.20 -32.06
CA LEU A 413 -5.63 -9.07 -32.78
C LEU A 413 -6.35 -10.42 -32.93
N GLY A 414 -5.62 -11.50 -33.26
CA GLY A 414 -6.16 -12.85 -33.32
C GLY A 414 -6.67 -13.35 -31.97
N THR A 415 -5.90 -13.11 -30.88
CA THR A 415 -6.33 -13.45 -29.52
C THR A 415 -7.60 -12.69 -29.12
N LEU A 416 -7.69 -11.40 -29.43
CA LEU A 416 -8.87 -10.58 -29.14
C LEU A 416 -10.09 -11.04 -29.96
N ALA A 417 -9.89 -11.38 -31.24
CA ALA A 417 -10.93 -11.91 -32.10
C ALA A 417 -11.44 -13.27 -31.58
N LEU A 418 -10.54 -14.18 -31.21
CA LEU A 418 -10.91 -15.47 -30.60
C LEU A 418 -11.63 -15.28 -29.27
N GLY A 419 -11.18 -14.33 -28.44
CA GLY A 419 -11.87 -13.98 -27.18
C GLY A 419 -13.27 -13.44 -27.41
N ALA A 420 -13.44 -12.57 -28.41
CA ALA A 420 -14.76 -12.06 -28.80
C ALA A 420 -15.67 -13.18 -29.32
N LEU A 421 -15.17 -14.08 -30.16
CA LEU A 421 -15.92 -15.25 -30.64
C LEU A 421 -16.31 -16.19 -29.48
N ALA A 422 -15.37 -16.44 -28.54
CA ALA A 422 -15.64 -17.26 -27.36
C ALA A 422 -16.67 -16.62 -26.40
N ALA A 423 -16.86 -15.31 -26.46
CA ALA A 423 -17.85 -14.59 -25.66
C ALA A 423 -19.29 -14.68 -26.25
N ILE A 424 -19.45 -15.00 -27.55
CA ILE A 424 -20.75 -15.04 -28.23
C ILE A 424 -21.77 -15.93 -27.50
N PRO A 425 -21.47 -17.19 -27.08
CA PRO A 425 -22.42 -18.04 -26.38
C PRO A 425 -22.95 -17.44 -25.07
N PHE A 426 -22.15 -16.54 -24.46
CA PHE A 426 -22.49 -15.92 -23.19
C PHE A 426 -23.28 -14.61 -23.33
N LEU A 427 -23.46 -14.09 -24.57
CA LEU A 427 -24.21 -12.85 -24.82
C LEU A 427 -25.67 -12.94 -24.31
N ASN A 428 -26.26 -14.13 -24.36
CA ASN A 428 -27.61 -14.38 -23.87
C ASN A 428 -27.66 -14.69 -22.35
N SER A 429 -26.52 -14.66 -21.64
CA SER A 429 -26.58 -14.87 -20.20
C SER A 429 -27.27 -13.69 -19.49
N PRO A 430 -28.07 -13.94 -18.42
CA PRO A 430 -28.76 -12.88 -17.69
C PRO A 430 -27.79 -11.76 -17.25
N ARG A 431 -26.57 -12.12 -16.94
CA ARG A 431 -25.54 -11.21 -16.51
C ARG A 431 -25.05 -10.24 -17.60
N ILE A 432 -25.01 -10.66 -18.86
CA ILE A 432 -24.66 -9.79 -19.99
C ILE A 432 -25.88 -9.01 -20.45
N GLN A 433 -27.06 -9.65 -20.46
CA GLN A 433 -28.32 -8.96 -20.78
C GLN A 433 -28.59 -7.80 -19.79
N ALA A 434 -28.31 -7.97 -18.51
CA ALA A 434 -28.37 -6.90 -17.51
C ALA A 434 -27.47 -5.69 -17.82
N LEU A 435 -26.48 -5.83 -18.72
CA LEU A 435 -25.69 -4.69 -19.20
C LEU A 435 -26.46 -3.79 -20.18
N PHE A 436 -27.47 -4.34 -20.85
CA PHE A 436 -28.21 -3.66 -21.93
C PHE A 436 -29.67 -3.37 -21.55
N SER A 437 -30.19 -3.99 -20.48
CA SER A 437 -31.61 -3.85 -20.07
C SER A 437 -31.94 -2.50 -19.43
N GLY A 438 -30.95 -1.65 -19.15
CA GLY A 438 -31.19 -0.40 -18.42
C GLY A 438 -31.56 -0.61 -16.95
N GLU A 439 -31.42 -1.83 -16.43
CA GLU A 439 -31.68 -2.21 -15.04
C GLU A 439 -30.39 -2.68 -14.36
N GLY A 440 -30.34 -2.60 -13.03
CA GLY A 440 -29.21 -3.09 -12.25
C GLY A 440 -28.04 -2.10 -12.08
N THR A 441 -26.84 -2.63 -11.81
CA THR A 441 -25.64 -1.86 -11.37
C THR A 441 -25.18 -0.74 -12.32
N GLN A 442 -25.62 -0.70 -13.58
CA GLN A 442 -25.25 0.36 -14.52
C GLN A 442 -26.02 1.65 -14.30
N VAL A 443 -27.31 1.57 -14.00
CA VAL A 443 -28.12 2.75 -13.69
C VAL A 443 -27.55 3.44 -12.47
N PHE A 444 -27.14 2.66 -11.47
CA PHE A 444 -26.47 3.17 -10.28
C PHE A 444 -25.14 3.87 -10.61
N ARG A 445 -24.35 3.34 -11.56
CA ARG A 445 -23.10 3.98 -11.98
C ARG A 445 -23.32 5.32 -12.67
N PHE A 446 -24.31 5.43 -13.57
CA PHE A 446 -24.63 6.71 -14.21
C PHE A 446 -25.15 7.73 -13.20
N ALA A 447 -26.02 7.31 -12.27
CA ALA A 447 -26.49 8.15 -11.19
C ALA A 447 -25.32 8.60 -10.28
N LEU A 448 -24.42 7.66 -9.94
CA LEU A 448 -23.22 7.91 -9.17
C LEU A 448 -22.28 8.91 -9.88
N TRP A 449 -22.04 8.76 -11.18
CA TRP A 449 -21.19 9.68 -11.93
C TRP A 449 -21.78 11.08 -12.02
N ARG A 450 -23.09 11.18 -12.24
CA ARG A 450 -23.80 12.46 -12.24
C ARG A 450 -23.65 13.16 -10.88
N SER A 451 -23.94 12.46 -9.81
CA SER A 451 -23.75 12.97 -8.44
C SER A 451 -22.30 13.37 -8.15
N THR A 452 -21.34 12.58 -8.67
CA THR A 452 -19.91 12.91 -8.51
C THR A 452 -19.54 14.16 -9.27
N LEU A 453 -20.10 14.39 -10.46
CA LEU A 453 -19.86 15.65 -11.20
C LEU A 453 -20.43 16.86 -10.47
N ASP A 454 -21.60 16.73 -9.85
CA ASP A 454 -22.17 17.81 -9.05
C ASP A 454 -21.33 18.09 -7.79
N LEU A 455 -20.81 17.03 -7.14
CA LEU A 455 -19.85 17.15 -6.04
C LEU A 455 -18.57 17.88 -6.48
N ILE A 456 -18.00 17.53 -7.64
CA ILE A 456 -16.78 18.18 -8.17
C ILE A 456 -17.04 19.64 -8.49
N ARG A 457 -18.21 20.00 -9.01
CA ARG A 457 -18.58 21.41 -9.29
C ARG A 457 -18.62 22.26 -8.04
N GLU A 458 -19.05 21.71 -6.91
CA GLU A 458 -19.10 22.41 -5.63
C GLU A 458 -17.74 22.42 -4.90
N HIS A 459 -16.88 21.40 -5.16
CA HIS A 459 -15.55 21.28 -4.55
C HIS A 459 -14.42 21.20 -5.61
N PRO A 460 -14.26 22.19 -6.50
CA PRO A 460 -13.44 22.04 -7.69
C PRO A 460 -11.93 22.03 -7.42
N ILE A 461 -11.43 22.69 -6.39
CA ILE A 461 -9.98 22.94 -6.22
C ILE A 461 -9.30 21.74 -5.55
N LEU A 462 -9.74 21.36 -4.36
CA LEU A 462 -9.13 20.33 -3.51
C LEU A 462 -10.01 19.09 -3.31
N GLY A 463 -11.20 19.07 -3.92
CA GLY A 463 -12.18 18.00 -3.72
C GLY A 463 -12.74 17.99 -2.30
N VAL A 464 -13.23 16.83 -1.87
CA VAL A 464 -13.77 16.64 -0.51
C VAL A 464 -12.77 16.00 0.46
N GLY A 465 -11.53 15.81 0.04
CA GLY A 465 -10.48 15.16 0.81
C GLY A 465 -10.42 13.64 0.62
N PRO A 466 -9.26 13.03 0.92
CA PRO A 466 -9.10 11.57 0.92
C PRO A 466 -10.15 10.89 1.81
N ASP A 467 -10.62 9.72 1.42
CA ASP A 467 -11.64 8.89 2.11
C ASP A 467 -12.94 9.61 2.55
N ASN A 468 -13.19 10.82 2.02
CA ASN A 468 -14.39 11.60 2.37
C ASN A 468 -15.50 11.53 1.32
N PHE A 469 -15.24 10.85 0.18
CA PHE A 469 -16.23 10.72 -0.89
C PHE A 469 -17.56 10.14 -0.43
N LEU A 470 -17.56 9.03 0.30
CA LEU A 470 -18.76 8.36 0.76
C LEU A 470 -19.64 9.28 1.61
N TYR A 471 -19.03 10.01 2.52
CA TYR A 471 -19.75 10.89 3.46
C TYR A 471 -20.40 12.07 2.73
N ALA A 472 -19.67 12.73 1.84
CA ALA A 472 -20.21 13.80 1.02
C ALA A 472 -21.30 13.29 0.06
N TYR A 473 -21.04 12.17 -0.64
CA TYR A 473 -21.96 11.57 -1.59
C TYR A 473 -23.30 11.20 -0.95
N ARG A 474 -23.27 10.42 0.16
CA ARG A 474 -24.51 9.99 0.86
C ARG A 474 -25.27 11.14 1.47
N GLY A 475 -24.57 12.16 1.98
CA GLY A 475 -25.21 13.25 2.70
C GLY A 475 -25.95 14.22 1.82
N ARG A 476 -25.45 14.45 0.59
CA ARG A 476 -25.95 15.57 -0.21
C ARG A 476 -26.21 15.26 -1.68
N TYR A 477 -25.39 14.40 -2.31
CA TYR A 477 -25.38 14.26 -3.76
C TYR A 477 -26.07 12.99 -4.26
N MET A 478 -26.34 12.03 -3.39
CA MET A 478 -26.90 10.74 -3.80
C MET A 478 -28.29 10.89 -4.40
N LEU A 479 -28.43 10.47 -5.65
CA LEU A 479 -29.71 10.46 -6.34
C LEU A 479 -30.59 9.29 -5.85
N PRO A 480 -31.93 9.44 -5.82
CA PRO A 480 -32.83 8.37 -5.38
C PRO A 480 -32.62 7.03 -6.11
N ALA A 481 -32.29 7.07 -7.40
CA ALA A 481 -32.01 5.87 -8.20
C ALA A 481 -30.78 5.07 -7.74
N ALA A 482 -29.92 5.64 -6.90
CA ALA A 482 -28.69 5.01 -6.39
C ALA A 482 -28.79 4.51 -4.94
N TRP A 483 -29.95 4.60 -4.31
CA TRP A 483 -30.15 4.26 -2.89
C TRP A 483 -29.87 2.79 -2.56
N GLU A 484 -30.07 1.88 -3.48
CA GLU A 484 -29.79 0.45 -3.28
C GLU A 484 -28.29 0.18 -3.03
N GLU A 485 -27.40 0.98 -3.62
CA GLU A 485 -25.95 0.89 -3.43
C GLU A 485 -25.40 2.09 -2.61
N SER A 486 -26.08 2.45 -1.55
CA SER A 486 -25.75 3.63 -0.72
C SER A 486 -24.39 3.56 -0.02
N GLY A 487 -23.72 2.42 -0.01
CA GLY A 487 -22.42 2.19 0.63
C GLY A 487 -21.20 2.43 -0.26
N LEU A 488 -21.35 3.01 -1.47
CA LEU A 488 -20.24 3.19 -2.40
C LEU A 488 -19.28 4.27 -1.91
N SER A 489 -18.02 3.88 -1.66
CA SER A 489 -16.95 4.75 -1.16
C SER A 489 -16.15 5.45 -2.27
N HIS A 490 -16.49 5.23 -3.53
CA HIS A 490 -15.77 5.77 -4.69
C HIS A 490 -16.66 5.75 -5.95
N PRO A 491 -16.39 6.61 -6.93
CA PRO A 491 -17.25 6.77 -8.12
C PRO A 491 -17.08 5.69 -9.19
N HIS A 492 -16.32 4.62 -8.96
CA HIS A 492 -16.00 3.59 -9.96
C HIS A 492 -15.49 4.16 -11.29
N ASN A 493 -14.69 5.21 -11.23
CA ASN A 493 -14.02 5.83 -12.37
C ASN A 493 -12.80 6.61 -11.85
N VAL A 494 -11.62 6.26 -12.32
CA VAL A 494 -10.36 6.81 -11.81
C VAL A 494 -10.25 8.32 -11.99
N VAL A 495 -10.76 8.87 -13.08
CA VAL A 495 -10.72 10.32 -13.36
C VAL A 495 -11.62 11.07 -12.38
N LEU A 496 -12.86 10.58 -12.21
CA LEU A 496 -13.80 11.15 -11.25
C LEU A 496 -13.32 10.97 -9.81
N ASP A 497 -12.64 9.86 -9.50
CA ASP A 497 -12.14 9.57 -8.16
C ASP A 497 -11.02 10.56 -7.76
N PHE A 498 -10.06 10.82 -8.65
CA PHE A 498 -9.06 11.86 -8.42
C PHE A 498 -9.68 13.26 -8.28
N ALA A 499 -10.63 13.61 -9.15
CA ALA A 499 -11.28 14.90 -9.11
C ALA A 499 -12.17 15.08 -7.87
N ALA A 500 -12.90 14.06 -7.45
CA ALA A 500 -13.77 14.12 -6.27
C ALA A 500 -12.98 14.24 -4.97
N ARG A 501 -11.90 13.42 -4.82
CA ARG A 501 -11.10 13.39 -3.59
C ARG A 501 -10.10 14.53 -3.48
N LEU A 502 -9.43 14.90 -4.59
CA LEU A 502 -8.30 15.81 -4.61
C LEU A 502 -8.55 17.07 -5.48
N GLY A 503 -9.75 17.21 -6.02
CA GLY A 503 -10.12 18.33 -6.89
C GLY A 503 -9.44 18.29 -8.27
N LEU A 504 -9.64 19.36 -9.03
CA LEU A 504 -9.00 19.53 -10.35
C LEU A 504 -7.47 19.64 -10.24
N LEU A 505 -6.94 20.11 -9.10
CA LEU A 505 -5.49 20.14 -8.87
C LEU A 505 -4.93 18.72 -8.76
N GLY A 506 -5.63 17.82 -8.06
CA GLY A 506 -5.25 16.40 -7.99
C GLY A 506 -5.35 15.70 -9.34
N LEU A 507 -6.40 15.99 -10.09
CA LEU A 507 -6.57 15.48 -11.46
C LEU A 507 -5.46 16.00 -12.41
N ALA A 508 -5.08 17.28 -12.29
CA ALA A 508 -4.00 17.87 -13.07
C ALA A 508 -2.64 17.24 -12.74
N ALA A 509 -2.35 16.99 -11.45
CA ALA A 509 -1.14 16.30 -11.02
C ALA A 509 -1.12 14.84 -11.54
N PHE A 510 -2.25 14.14 -11.49
CA PHE A 510 -2.39 12.82 -12.08
C PHE A 510 -2.16 12.83 -13.60
N ALA A 511 -2.74 13.79 -14.32
CA ALA A 511 -2.53 13.95 -15.76
C ALA A 511 -1.05 14.24 -16.07
N TRP A 512 -0.37 15.06 -15.28
CA TRP A 512 1.06 15.30 -15.42
C TRP A 512 1.89 14.03 -15.24
N ILE A 513 1.58 13.20 -14.21
CA ILE A 513 2.20 11.89 -14.02
C ILE A 513 2.01 11.01 -15.28
N GLN A 514 0.80 10.96 -15.84
CA GLN A 514 0.52 10.19 -17.05
C GLN A 514 1.35 10.69 -18.24
N ILE A 515 1.40 11.99 -18.46
CA ILE A 515 2.19 12.59 -19.54
C ILE A 515 3.66 12.19 -19.42
N GLU A 516 4.26 12.33 -18.24
CA GLU A 516 5.68 12.01 -18.03
C GLU A 516 5.96 10.50 -18.11
N PHE A 517 5.03 9.68 -17.60
CA PHE A 517 5.12 8.23 -17.76
C PHE A 517 5.16 7.83 -19.25
N TRP A 518 4.22 8.34 -20.05
CA TRP A 518 4.15 8.01 -21.47
C TRP A 518 5.33 8.58 -22.27
N ARG A 519 5.84 9.76 -21.91
CA ARG A 519 7.08 10.30 -22.45
C ARG A 519 8.28 9.37 -22.18
N ALA A 520 8.33 8.78 -20.98
CA ALA A 520 9.37 7.81 -20.64
C ALA A 520 9.17 6.48 -21.39
N ALA A 521 7.96 5.93 -21.37
CA ALA A 521 7.64 4.65 -21.98
C ALA A 521 7.84 4.62 -23.51
N LEU A 522 7.51 5.72 -24.19
CA LEU A 522 7.60 5.86 -25.65
C LEU A 522 8.94 6.46 -26.12
N SER A 523 9.88 6.72 -25.22
CA SER A 523 11.20 7.21 -25.61
C SER A 523 11.97 6.16 -26.43
N ARG A 524 12.79 6.62 -27.39
CA ARG A 524 13.60 5.71 -28.22
C ARG A 524 14.55 4.86 -27.39
N SER A 525 15.14 5.42 -26.32
CA SER A 525 16.00 4.68 -25.39
C SER A 525 15.28 3.53 -24.72
N THR A 526 14.00 3.68 -24.39
CA THR A 526 13.20 2.64 -23.70
C THR A 526 12.68 1.57 -24.66
N LEU A 527 12.24 1.94 -25.88
CA LEU A 527 11.67 1.00 -26.85
C LEU A 527 12.74 0.24 -27.66
N HIS A 528 13.88 0.86 -27.89
CA HIS A 528 14.98 0.31 -28.72
C HIS A 528 16.19 -0.13 -27.88
N VAL A 529 15.99 -0.54 -26.61
CA VAL A 529 17.03 -1.22 -25.83
C VAL A 529 17.37 -2.53 -26.55
N THR A 530 18.21 -2.41 -27.58
CA THR A 530 18.55 -3.50 -28.53
C THR A 530 19.37 -4.61 -27.88
N HIS A 531 19.97 -4.39 -26.68
CA HIS A 531 20.93 -5.31 -26.10
C HIS A 531 20.40 -6.18 -24.98
N ALA A 532 19.13 -6.04 -24.53
CA ALA A 532 18.56 -6.89 -23.51
C ALA A 532 17.05 -7.15 -23.73
N ALA A 533 16.73 -8.31 -24.30
CA ALA A 533 15.34 -8.74 -24.53
C ALA A 533 14.46 -8.63 -23.26
N GLU A 534 15.04 -8.85 -22.09
CA GLU A 534 14.35 -8.73 -20.80
C GLU A 534 13.96 -7.28 -20.46
N ALA A 535 14.86 -6.30 -20.70
CA ALA A 535 14.55 -4.89 -20.44
C ALA A 535 13.42 -4.39 -21.35
N ARG A 536 13.43 -4.82 -22.63
CA ARG A 536 12.34 -4.55 -23.57
C ARG A 536 11.03 -5.20 -23.12
N ALA A 537 11.08 -6.47 -22.68
CA ALA A 537 9.92 -7.17 -22.15
C ALA A 537 9.33 -6.44 -20.92
N LEU A 538 10.19 -5.98 -20.00
CA LEU A 538 9.75 -5.22 -18.84
C LEU A 538 9.13 -3.87 -19.24
N SER A 539 9.78 -3.11 -20.11
CA SER A 539 9.26 -1.81 -20.58
C SER A 539 7.86 -1.96 -21.20
N ILE A 540 7.69 -2.92 -22.11
CA ILE A 540 6.40 -3.22 -22.75
C ILE A 540 5.38 -3.68 -21.70
N GLY A 541 5.78 -4.55 -20.78
CA GLY A 541 4.91 -5.04 -19.70
C GLY A 541 4.43 -3.93 -18.77
N LEU A 542 5.31 -2.99 -18.38
CA LEU A 542 4.96 -1.84 -17.55
C LEU A 542 4.03 -0.85 -18.29
N ALA A 543 4.30 -0.59 -19.57
CA ALA A 543 3.43 0.26 -20.40
C ALA A 543 2.04 -0.37 -20.55
N ALA A 544 1.96 -1.68 -20.82
CA ALA A 544 0.69 -2.39 -20.92
C ALA A 544 -0.04 -2.50 -19.55
N SER A 545 0.69 -2.58 -18.45
CA SER A 545 0.13 -2.47 -17.09
C SER A 545 -0.53 -1.10 -16.87
N MET A 546 0.09 -0.02 -17.36
CA MET A 546 -0.50 1.32 -17.30
C MET A 546 -1.72 1.45 -18.22
N VAL A 547 -1.72 0.83 -19.41
CA VAL A 547 -2.92 0.75 -20.26
C VAL A 547 -4.05 0.01 -19.55
N ASN A 548 -3.76 -1.13 -18.92
CA ASN A 548 -4.75 -1.85 -18.11
C ASN A 548 -5.32 -0.96 -16.99
N PHE A 549 -4.45 -0.24 -16.30
CA PHE A 549 -4.84 0.72 -15.26
C PHE A 549 -5.86 1.74 -15.78
N LEU A 550 -5.56 2.38 -16.86
CA LEU A 550 -6.43 3.40 -17.43
C LEU A 550 -7.74 2.79 -17.93
N ALA A 551 -7.68 1.67 -18.67
CA ALA A 551 -8.86 1.04 -19.26
C ALA A 551 -9.80 0.46 -18.19
N HIS A 552 -9.28 -0.30 -17.22
CA HIS A 552 -10.10 -0.84 -16.13
C HIS A 552 -10.57 0.28 -15.18
N GLY A 553 -9.73 1.28 -14.96
CA GLY A 553 -10.03 2.45 -14.13
C GLY A 553 -11.15 3.35 -14.64
N LEU A 554 -11.57 3.23 -15.92
CA LEU A 554 -12.75 3.92 -16.43
C LEU A 554 -14.05 3.41 -15.79
N VAL A 555 -14.04 2.20 -15.23
CA VAL A 555 -15.25 1.54 -14.69
C VAL A 555 -15.05 1.01 -13.26
N ASP A 556 -13.90 1.25 -12.64
CA ASP A 556 -13.64 0.82 -11.25
C ASP A 556 -12.59 1.71 -10.54
N ALA A 557 -12.42 1.53 -9.21
CA ALA A 557 -11.39 2.23 -8.42
C ALA A 557 -10.02 1.62 -8.68
N ALA A 558 -9.23 2.24 -9.53
CA ALA A 558 -7.95 1.68 -9.95
C ALA A 558 -6.73 2.18 -9.16
N TYR A 559 -6.86 3.23 -8.35
CA TYR A 559 -5.75 3.85 -7.60
C TYR A 559 -5.94 3.84 -6.08
N PHE A 560 -7.08 4.28 -5.58
CA PHE A 560 -7.31 4.49 -4.13
C PHE A 560 -7.57 3.18 -3.38
N VAL A 561 -6.70 2.20 -3.62
CA VAL A 561 -6.58 0.92 -2.90
C VAL A 561 -5.09 0.69 -2.64
N VAL A 562 -4.73 0.18 -1.47
CA VAL A 562 -3.33 0.14 -0.99
C VAL A 562 -2.39 -0.54 -1.99
N ASP A 563 -2.69 -1.77 -2.38
CA ASP A 563 -1.86 -2.54 -3.31
C ASP A 563 -1.76 -1.90 -4.70
N LEU A 564 -2.87 -1.31 -5.19
CA LEU A 564 -2.91 -0.64 -6.49
C LEU A 564 -2.06 0.63 -6.50
N ALA A 565 -2.05 1.40 -5.41
CA ALA A 565 -1.21 2.57 -5.26
C ALA A 565 0.29 2.20 -5.21
N PHE A 566 0.65 1.13 -4.47
CA PHE A 566 2.02 0.61 -4.46
C PHE A 566 2.47 0.12 -5.83
N VAL A 567 1.64 -0.65 -6.54
CA VAL A 567 1.96 -1.14 -7.89
C VAL A 567 2.05 0.01 -8.89
N PHE A 568 1.20 1.04 -8.77
CA PHE A 568 1.27 2.24 -9.59
C PHE A 568 2.62 2.95 -9.41
N MET A 569 3.00 3.25 -8.18
CA MET A 569 4.26 3.93 -7.87
C MET A 569 5.48 3.09 -8.26
N LEU A 570 5.42 1.76 -8.09
CA LEU A 570 6.44 0.83 -8.57
C LEU A 570 6.58 0.90 -10.11
N THR A 571 5.45 0.90 -10.83
CA THR A 571 5.42 1.00 -12.30
C THR A 571 6.11 2.28 -12.78
N LEU A 572 5.82 3.43 -12.14
CA LEU A 572 6.46 4.71 -12.44
C LEU A 572 7.97 4.66 -12.19
N ALA A 573 8.38 4.15 -11.01
CA ALA A 573 9.78 4.11 -10.60
C ALA A 573 10.63 3.21 -11.51
N LEU A 574 10.11 2.03 -11.87
CA LEU A 574 10.80 1.10 -12.76
C LEU A 574 10.90 1.64 -14.18
N MET A 575 9.85 2.24 -14.73
CA MET A 575 9.88 2.86 -16.07
C MET A 575 10.91 3.98 -16.14
N GLN A 576 10.98 4.81 -15.13
CA GLN A 576 11.96 5.90 -15.07
C GLN A 576 13.40 5.40 -14.94
N ARG A 577 13.62 4.27 -14.26
CA ARG A 577 14.95 3.63 -14.21
C ARG A 577 15.36 3.05 -15.55
N LEU A 578 14.47 2.34 -16.23
CA LEU A 578 14.74 1.80 -17.56
C LEU A 578 15.11 2.90 -18.55
N LYS A 579 14.48 4.08 -18.45
CA LYS A 579 14.84 5.24 -19.27
C LYS A 579 16.23 5.79 -18.96
N ALA A 580 16.64 5.73 -17.68
CA ALA A 580 17.94 6.27 -17.26
C ALA A 580 19.12 5.33 -17.59
N ASP A 581 18.86 4.01 -17.71
CA ASP A 581 19.86 2.98 -18.02
C ASP A 581 20.02 2.75 -19.52
N GLY A 582 19.15 3.27 -20.38
CA GLY A 582 19.17 3.22 -21.84
C GLY A 582 19.66 4.52 -22.46
#